data_61e23424033e4d16209cca8ea8836263
#
_entry.id   61e23424033e4d16209cca8ea8836263
#
_cell.length_a   1.000
_cell.length_b   1.000
_cell.length_c   1.000
_cell.angle_alpha   90.00
_cell.angle_beta   90.00
_cell.angle_gamma   90.00
#
_symmetry.space_group_name_H-M   'P 1'
#
loop_
_entity.id
_entity.type
_entity.pdbx_description
1 polymer ?
#
loop_
_entity_poly.entity_id
_entity_poly.type
_entity_poly.pdbx_seq_one_letter_code
_entity_poly.pdbx_strand_id
1 'polypeptide(L)'
;MHTRTAGRQAPSRGFTLIEVMITVAIVALLASIALPSYRDYVTRGNVPQATARLSTLSVQMEQYFQDNRSYVGAPGCTADTTTSKHFDFSCTVQTAQAFTLSAVGKGSMAGFSYAITQSNVRSTGAVPTGWALPDPNTCWVTKKGGVC
;
A
#
# COMPACT_ATOMS: atom_id res chain seq x y z
N MET A 1 4.21 -44.28 -61.93
CA MET A 1 3.72 -42.92 -62.27
C MET A 1 3.28 -42.26 -60.98
N HIS A 2 4.17 -41.44 -60.33
CA HIS A 2 3.88 -40.76 -59.04
C HIS A 2 3.51 -39.33 -59.35
N THR A 3 2.27 -38.99 -59.17
CA THR A 3 1.77 -37.61 -59.21
C THR A 3 2.12 -36.87 -57.88
N ARG A 4 3.05 -35.93 -57.95
CA ARG A 4 3.35 -35.00 -56.84
C ARG A 4 2.26 -33.92 -56.75
N THR A 5 1.48 -33.97 -55.70
CA THR A 5 0.53 -32.91 -55.39
C THR A 5 1.32 -31.72 -54.83
N ALA A 6 1.42 -30.61 -55.55
CA ALA A 6 2.02 -29.37 -55.11
C ALA A 6 1.09 -28.72 -54.09
N GLY A 7 1.48 -28.70 -52.80
CA GLY A 7 0.81 -27.98 -51.76
C GLY A 7 0.87 -26.45 -52.01
N ARG A 8 -0.29 -25.83 -52.23
CA ARG A 8 -0.43 -24.36 -52.30
C ARG A 8 -0.05 -23.78 -50.92
N GLN A 9 1.10 -23.16 -50.82
CA GLN A 9 1.43 -22.30 -49.66
C GLN A 9 0.54 -21.05 -49.73
N ALA A 10 -0.31 -20.86 -48.72
CA ALA A 10 -1.06 -19.62 -48.57
C ALA A 10 -0.08 -18.45 -48.26
N PRO A 11 -0.26 -17.28 -48.89
CA PRO A 11 0.59 -16.14 -48.64
C PRO A 11 0.47 -15.70 -47.16
N SER A 12 1.57 -15.72 -46.42
CA SER A 12 1.64 -15.14 -45.08
C SER A 12 1.51 -13.61 -45.20
N ARG A 13 0.38 -13.06 -44.81
CA ARG A 13 0.19 -11.59 -44.71
C ARG A 13 0.95 -11.10 -43.52
N GLY A 14 2.02 -10.36 -43.73
CA GLY A 14 2.72 -9.61 -42.68
C GLY A 14 1.95 -8.34 -42.29
N PHE A 15 2.15 -7.86 -41.08
CA PHE A 15 1.60 -6.57 -40.61
C PHE A 15 2.21 -5.41 -41.38
N THR A 16 1.40 -4.41 -41.69
CA THR A 16 1.88 -3.15 -42.27
C THR A 16 2.47 -2.26 -41.18
N LEU A 17 3.43 -1.40 -41.54
CA LEU A 17 4.05 -0.46 -40.63
C LEU A 17 3.01 0.50 -40.02
N ILE A 18 2.04 0.94 -40.84
CA ILE A 18 0.97 1.83 -40.39
C ILE A 18 0.04 1.16 -39.37
N GLU A 19 -0.26 -0.11 -39.53
CA GLU A 19 -1.08 -0.89 -38.60
C GLU A 19 -0.42 -1.00 -37.20
N VAL A 20 0.88 -1.25 -37.16
CA VAL A 20 1.67 -1.24 -35.92
C VAL A 20 1.69 0.15 -35.28
N MET A 21 1.88 1.21 -36.08
CA MET A 21 1.86 2.57 -35.54
C MET A 21 0.51 2.95 -34.92
N ILE A 22 -0.60 2.60 -35.56
CA ILE A 22 -1.95 2.87 -35.03
C ILE A 22 -2.20 2.07 -33.76
N THR A 23 -1.83 0.79 -33.74
CA THR A 23 -2.01 -0.06 -32.54
C THR A 23 -1.21 0.46 -31.34
N VAL A 24 0.05 0.85 -31.53
CA VAL A 24 0.87 1.44 -30.47
C VAL A 24 0.29 2.78 -29.98
N ALA A 25 -0.22 3.63 -30.88
CA ALA A 25 -0.87 4.89 -30.50
C ALA A 25 -2.11 4.65 -29.61
N ILE A 26 -2.95 3.70 -29.99
CA ILE A 26 -4.15 3.33 -29.20
C ILE A 26 -3.75 2.78 -27.83
N VAL A 27 -2.77 1.86 -27.78
CA VAL A 27 -2.28 1.29 -26.52
C VAL A 27 -1.69 2.38 -25.62
N ALA A 28 -0.92 3.33 -26.17
CA ALA A 28 -0.35 4.43 -25.41
C ALA A 28 -1.44 5.33 -24.79
N LEU A 29 -2.50 5.65 -25.54
CA LEU A 29 -3.64 6.41 -25.04
C LEU A 29 -4.37 5.68 -23.89
N LEU A 30 -4.64 4.39 -24.04
CA LEU A 30 -5.28 3.59 -23.00
C LEU A 30 -4.39 3.46 -21.75
N ALA A 31 -3.09 3.23 -21.94
CA ALA A 31 -2.12 3.12 -20.86
C ALA A 31 -2.01 4.43 -20.05
N SER A 32 -2.12 5.60 -20.68
CA SER A 32 -2.03 6.90 -20.01
C SER A 32 -3.12 7.10 -18.94
N ILE A 33 -4.28 6.48 -19.11
CA ILE A 33 -5.40 6.52 -18.16
C ILE A 33 -5.34 5.34 -17.19
N ALA A 34 -4.97 4.16 -17.67
CA ALA A 34 -5.00 2.94 -16.87
C ALA A 34 -3.89 2.90 -15.80
N LEU A 35 -2.67 3.36 -16.11
CA LEU A 35 -1.53 3.28 -15.19
C LEU A 35 -1.72 4.08 -13.88
N PRO A 36 -2.17 5.35 -13.88
CA PRO A 36 -2.39 6.08 -12.64
C PRO A 36 -3.49 5.43 -11.77
N SER A 37 -4.57 4.99 -12.41
CA SER A 37 -5.68 4.33 -11.74
C SER A 37 -5.25 2.99 -11.08
N TYR A 38 -4.42 2.22 -11.77
CA TYR A 38 -3.85 0.98 -11.24
C TYR A 38 -2.94 1.24 -10.02
N ARG A 39 -2.07 2.26 -10.10
CA ARG A 39 -1.19 2.64 -8.96
C ARG A 39 -2.01 3.03 -7.73
N ASP A 40 -3.06 3.82 -7.91
CA ASP A 40 -3.96 4.20 -6.81
C ASP A 40 -4.68 2.99 -6.20
N TYR A 41 -5.07 2.04 -7.01
CA TYR A 41 -5.67 0.79 -6.54
C TYR A 41 -4.70 -0.04 -5.69
N VAL A 42 -3.46 -0.21 -6.17
CA VAL A 42 -2.42 -0.94 -5.43
C VAL A 42 -2.06 -0.23 -4.12
N THR A 43 -1.92 1.09 -4.14
CA THR A 43 -1.63 1.89 -2.95
C THR A 43 -2.72 1.69 -1.89
N ARG A 44 -3.99 1.80 -2.27
CA ARG A 44 -5.13 1.56 -1.37
C ARG A 44 -5.17 0.13 -0.84
N GLY A 45 -4.79 -0.84 -1.64
CA GLY A 45 -4.68 -2.25 -1.24
C GLY A 45 -3.58 -2.51 -0.20
N ASN A 46 -2.56 -1.65 -0.14
CA ASN A 46 -1.45 -1.79 0.81
C ASN A 46 -1.71 -1.07 2.16
N VAL A 47 -2.59 -0.07 2.22
CA VAL A 47 -2.94 0.64 3.48
C VAL A 47 -3.38 -0.34 4.60
N PRO A 48 -4.21 -1.37 4.35
CA PRO A 48 -4.61 -2.33 5.37
C PRO A 48 -3.46 -3.05 6.05
N GLN A 49 -2.29 -3.19 5.43
CA GLN A 49 -1.12 -3.80 6.08
C GLN A 49 -0.65 -2.98 7.29
N ALA A 50 -0.66 -1.64 7.18
CA ALA A 50 -0.34 -0.76 8.30
C ALA A 50 -1.44 -0.78 9.37
N THR A 51 -2.68 -0.55 8.98
CA THR A 51 -3.80 -0.37 9.91
C THR A 51 -4.15 -1.65 10.66
N ALA A 52 -4.13 -2.82 10.01
CA ALA A 52 -4.35 -4.10 10.65
C ALA A 52 -3.21 -4.44 11.64
N ARG A 53 -1.94 -4.21 11.22
CA ARG A 53 -0.80 -4.47 12.11
C ARG A 53 -0.81 -3.55 13.32
N LEU A 54 -1.06 -2.25 13.15
CA LEU A 54 -1.20 -1.30 14.27
C LEU A 54 -2.31 -1.72 15.24
N SER A 55 -3.46 -2.16 14.73
CA SER A 55 -4.56 -2.67 15.56
C SER A 55 -4.14 -3.91 16.35
N THR A 56 -3.43 -4.85 15.72
CA THR A 56 -2.92 -6.05 16.41
C THR A 56 -1.91 -5.69 17.50
N LEU A 57 -0.97 -4.79 17.18
CA LEU A 57 0.03 -4.33 18.16
C LEU A 57 -0.64 -3.60 19.33
N SER A 58 -1.66 -2.78 19.07
CA SER A 58 -2.42 -2.10 20.13
C SER A 58 -3.06 -3.09 21.09
N VAL A 59 -3.67 -4.17 20.59
CA VAL A 59 -4.23 -5.24 21.44
C VAL A 59 -3.14 -5.93 22.27
N GLN A 60 -1.97 -6.21 21.67
CA GLN A 60 -0.83 -6.79 22.40
C GLN A 60 -0.32 -5.86 23.51
N MET A 61 -0.30 -4.54 23.26
CA MET A 61 0.06 -3.56 24.30
C MET A 61 -0.93 -3.58 25.48
N GLU A 62 -2.24 -3.66 25.19
CA GLU A 62 -3.26 -3.74 26.23
C GLU A 62 -3.17 -5.06 27.05
N GLN A 63 -2.92 -6.19 26.38
CA GLN A 63 -2.69 -7.48 27.05
C GLN A 63 -1.48 -7.40 27.98
N TYR A 64 -0.37 -6.84 27.49
CA TYR A 64 0.83 -6.65 28.34
C TYR A 64 0.56 -5.77 29.55
N PHE A 65 -0.22 -4.70 29.36
CA PHE A 65 -0.61 -3.80 30.47
C PHE A 65 -1.48 -4.50 31.54
N GLN A 66 -2.37 -5.41 31.14
CA GLN A 66 -3.17 -6.20 32.10
C GLN A 66 -2.28 -6.97 33.07
N ASP A 67 -1.19 -7.55 32.58
CA ASP A 67 -0.29 -8.38 33.37
C ASP A 67 0.73 -7.55 34.15
N ASN A 68 1.25 -6.47 33.57
CA ASN A 68 2.40 -5.74 34.10
C ASN A 68 2.04 -4.38 34.70
N ARG A 69 0.82 -3.87 34.49
CA ARG A 69 0.35 -2.53 34.90
C ARG A 69 1.23 -1.38 34.36
N SER A 70 1.95 -1.63 33.30
CA SER A 70 2.86 -0.67 32.64
C SER A 70 3.06 -1.07 31.19
N TYR A 71 3.19 -0.11 30.28
CA TYR A 71 3.57 -0.37 28.89
C TYR A 71 5.10 -0.44 28.70
N VAL A 72 5.88 -0.05 29.70
CA VAL A 72 7.36 -0.08 29.59
C VAL A 72 7.85 -1.52 29.40
N GLY A 73 8.64 -1.74 28.35
CA GLY A 73 9.17 -3.06 28.01
C GLY A 73 8.19 -3.96 27.22
N ALA A 74 7.01 -3.46 26.85
CA ALA A 74 6.05 -4.22 26.06
C ALA A 74 6.64 -4.63 24.69
N PRO A 75 6.54 -5.91 24.31
CA PRO A 75 7.07 -6.40 23.03
C PRO A 75 6.46 -5.72 21.80
N GLY A 76 5.20 -5.26 21.90
CA GLY A 76 4.51 -4.55 20.82
C GLY A 76 5.17 -3.21 20.43
N CYS A 77 6.06 -2.67 21.29
CA CYS A 77 6.85 -1.46 21.02
C CYS A 77 8.20 -1.75 20.35
N THR A 78 8.59 -3.02 20.18
CA THR A 78 9.83 -3.35 19.48
C THR A 78 9.74 -2.93 18.02
N ALA A 79 10.78 -2.25 17.54
CA ALA A 79 10.85 -1.83 16.14
C ALA A 79 10.85 -3.06 15.21
N ASP A 80 9.96 -3.04 14.22
CA ASP A 80 9.80 -4.12 13.24
C ASP A 80 9.90 -3.53 11.83
N THR A 81 11.05 -3.76 11.19
CA THR A 81 11.36 -3.30 9.84
C THR A 81 11.32 -4.44 8.81
N THR A 82 11.01 -5.66 9.23
CA THR A 82 11.17 -6.88 8.43
C THR A 82 9.84 -7.56 8.06
N THR A 83 8.83 -7.50 8.92
CA THR A 83 7.56 -8.20 8.73
C THR A 83 6.76 -7.70 7.54
N SER A 84 6.83 -6.41 7.21
CA SER A 84 6.14 -5.83 6.05
C SER A 84 7.12 -5.32 5.00
N LYS A 85 6.77 -5.50 3.72
CA LYS A 85 7.49 -4.89 2.60
C LYS A 85 7.22 -3.40 2.44
N HIS A 86 6.13 -2.91 3.02
CA HIS A 86 5.59 -1.58 2.74
C HIS A 86 5.59 -0.64 3.93
N PHE A 87 5.77 -1.16 5.15
CA PHE A 87 5.75 -0.36 6.37
C PHE A 87 6.77 -0.84 7.39
N ASP A 88 7.36 0.11 8.10
CA ASP A 88 8.15 -0.11 9.31
C ASP A 88 7.29 0.29 10.51
N PHE A 89 7.32 -0.53 11.57
CA PHE A 89 6.54 -0.32 12.77
C PHE A 89 7.45 0.00 13.95
N SER A 90 7.01 0.94 14.79
CA SER A 90 7.76 1.35 15.99
C SER A 90 6.84 1.98 17.02
N CYS A 91 7.36 2.18 18.23
CA CYS A 91 6.77 3.08 19.22
C CYS A 91 7.46 4.44 19.18
N THR A 92 6.69 5.51 19.08
CA THR A 92 7.19 6.88 19.22
C THR A 92 7.05 7.42 20.64
N VAL A 93 6.12 6.85 21.42
CA VAL A 93 5.96 7.11 22.86
C VAL A 93 5.79 5.76 23.56
N GLN A 94 6.53 5.54 24.65
CA GLN A 94 6.36 4.39 25.52
C GLN A 94 6.66 4.82 26.96
N THR A 95 5.63 4.91 27.77
CA THR A 95 5.70 5.22 29.20
C THR A 95 4.94 4.16 30.01
N ALA A 96 4.91 4.28 31.34
CA ALA A 96 4.14 3.36 32.16
C ALA A 96 2.62 3.38 31.84
N GLN A 97 2.09 4.54 31.43
CA GLN A 97 0.65 4.76 31.25
C GLN A 97 0.22 5.10 29.82
N ALA A 98 1.16 5.25 28.90
CA ALA A 98 0.86 5.68 27.54
C ALA A 98 1.79 5.04 26.52
N PHE A 99 1.25 4.80 25.32
CA PHE A 99 2.03 4.44 24.15
C PHE A 99 1.50 5.16 22.91
N THR A 100 2.36 5.31 21.92
CA THR A 100 1.98 5.66 20.56
C THR A 100 2.70 4.72 19.61
N LEU A 101 1.96 3.85 18.97
CA LEU A 101 2.45 2.99 17.90
C LEU A 101 2.40 3.75 16.58
N SER A 102 3.42 3.59 15.76
CA SER A 102 3.50 4.19 14.44
C SER A 102 3.84 3.17 13.36
N ALA A 103 3.30 3.40 12.17
CA ALA A 103 3.65 2.71 10.95
C ALA A 103 4.13 3.73 9.92
N VAL A 104 5.37 3.61 9.45
CA VAL A 104 5.97 4.52 8.46
C VAL A 104 6.13 3.76 7.15
N GLY A 105 5.59 4.33 6.08
CA GLY A 105 5.61 3.74 4.75
C GLY A 105 7.01 3.75 4.14
N LYS A 106 7.34 2.66 3.44
CA LYS A 106 8.58 2.48 2.67
C LYS A 106 8.30 1.95 1.27
N GLY A 107 9.28 2.09 0.38
CA GLY A 107 9.13 1.64 -1.01
C GLY A 107 7.94 2.31 -1.70
N SER A 108 6.99 1.53 -2.20
CA SER A 108 5.79 2.04 -2.88
C SER A 108 4.83 2.80 -1.96
N MET A 109 4.98 2.65 -0.63
CA MET A 109 4.16 3.34 0.37
C MET A 109 4.91 4.50 1.06
N ALA A 110 6.08 4.89 0.56
CA ALA A 110 6.83 6.03 1.09
C ALA A 110 5.95 7.30 1.09
N GLY A 111 6.05 8.08 2.16
CA GLY A 111 5.23 9.28 2.38
C GLY A 111 3.96 9.05 3.18
N PHE A 112 3.54 7.80 3.42
CA PHE A 112 2.47 7.50 4.37
C PHE A 112 3.01 7.29 5.77
N SER A 113 2.30 7.80 6.78
CA SER A 113 2.50 7.38 8.15
C SER A 113 1.18 7.35 8.90
N TYR A 114 1.04 6.36 9.77
CA TYR A 114 -0.16 6.12 10.57
C TYR A 114 0.23 5.93 12.02
N ALA A 115 -0.62 6.34 12.95
CA ALA A 115 -0.40 6.14 14.36
C ALA A 115 -1.67 5.72 15.10
N ILE A 116 -1.48 5.09 16.27
CA ILE A 116 -2.53 4.76 17.22
C ILE A 116 -1.99 4.91 18.64
N THR A 117 -2.80 5.50 19.53
CA THR A 117 -2.47 5.69 20.93
C THR A 117 -3.17 4.67 21.83
N GLN A 118 -2.79 4.61 23.11
CA GLN A 118 -3.45 3.80 24.14
C GLN A 118 -4.94 4.13 24.31
N SER A 119 -5.37 5.36 23.98
CA SER A 119 -6.78 5.75 24.00
C SER A 119 -7.52 5.39 22.71
N ASN A 120 -6.92 4.52 21.87
CA ASN A 120 -7.44 4.12 20.56
C ASN A 120 -7.67 5.30 19.59
N VAL A 121 -7.00 6.44 19.84
CA VAL A 121 -7.02 7.55 18.89
C VAL A 121 -6.14 7.19 17.72
N ARG A 122 -6.74 7.16 16.53
CA ARG A 122 -6.09 6.87 15.25
C ARG A 122 -5.75 8.19 14.56
N SER A 123 -4.62 8.26 13.92
CA SER A 123 -4.23 9.45 13.16
C SER A 123 -3.38 9.09 11.94
N THR A 124 -3.41 9.95 10.96
CA THR A 124 -2.55 9.88 9.77
C THR A 124 -1.51 10.97 9.87
N GLY A 125 -0.24 10.60 10.12
CA GLY A 125 0.83 11.57 10.34
C GLY A 125 1.31 12.23 9.04
N ALA A 126 1.34 11.46 7.94
CA ALA A 126 1.75 11.95 6.63
C ALA A 126 1.05 11.20 5.50
N VAL A 127 0.93 11.87 4.36
CA VAL A 127 0.43 11.31 3.10
C VAL A 127 1.28 11.85 1.93
N PRO A 128 1.46 11.09 0.85
CA PRO A 128 2.22 11.55 -0.32
C PRO A 128 1.43 12.61 -1.13
N THR A 129 2.13 13.26 -2.05
CA THR A 129 1.53 14.23 -2.98
C THR A 129 0.28 13.66 -3.68
N GLY A 130 -0.77 14.46 -3.71
CA GLY A 130 -2.07 14.08 -4.30
C GLY A 130 -3.01 13.36 -3.33
N TRP A 131 -2.59 13.13 -2.09
CA TRP A 131 -3.43 12.71 -0.97
C TRP A 131 -3.63 13.90 -0.02
N ALA A 132 -4.65 13.85 0.82
CA ALA A 132 -4.91 14.87 1.83
C ALA A 132 -4.98 14.22 3.22
N LEU A 133 -4.60 14.97 4.25
CA LEU A 133 -4.86 14.57 5.63
C LEU A 133 -6.34 14.81 5.96
N PRO A 134 -6.94 14.01 6.85
CA PRO A 134 -8.29 14.24 7.30
C PRO A 134 -8.32 15.43 8.27
N ASP A 135 -9.43 16.15 8.31
CA ASP A 135 -9.68 17.19 9.28
C ASP A 135 -11.09 17.00 9.88
N PRO A 136 -11.19 16.69 11.18
CA PRO A 136 -10.12 16.46 12.16
C PRO A 136 -9.32 15.18 11.88
N ASN A 137 -8.02 15.18 12.22
CA ASN A 137 -7.13 14.03 12.01
C ASN A 137 -7.31 12.96 13.10
N THR A 138 -8.43 12.25 13.06
CA THR A 138 -8.82 11.22 14.04
C THR A 138 -9.04 9.86 13.40
N CYS A 139 -8.51 9.64 12.21
CA CYS A 139 -8.68 8.39 11.47
C CYS A 139 -7.48 8.08 10.55
N TRP A 140 -7.46 6.87 10.04
CA TRP A 140 -6.48 6.44 9.04
C TRP A 140 -7.03 6.66 7.64
N VAL A 141 -6.35 7.52 6.88
CA VAL A 141 -6.72 7.78 5.49
C VAL A 141 -6.54 6.54 4.64
N THR A 142 -7.59 6.16 3.93
CA THR A 142 -7.62 4.99 3.03
C THR A 142 -7.78 5.35 1.56
N LYS A 143 -8.19 6.61 1.26
CA LYS A 143 -8.41 7.10 -0.10
C LYS A 143 -7.92 8.54 -0.25
N LYS A 144 -7.68 8.96 -1.49
CA LYS A 144 -7.39 10.36 -1.82
C LYS A 144 -8.49 11.29 -1.29
N GLY A 145 -8.14 12.54 -0.98
CA GLY A 145 -9.08 13.52 -0.43
C GLY A 145 -9.29 13.41 1.09
N GLY A 146 -8.43 12.69 1.82
CA GLY A 146 -8.53 12.59 3.28
C GLY A 146 -9.66 11.67 3.78
N VAL A 147 -10.11 10.77 2.93
CA VAL A 147 -11.21 9.84 3.27
C VAL A 147 -10.65 8.65 4.05
N CYS A 148 -11.28 8.31 5.16
CA CYS A 148 -10.96 7.21 6.08
C CYS A 148 -11.71 5.91 5.78
#